data_03372f8c2f6b85187cfdf9c4d2b79ebd
#
_entry.id   03372f8c2f6b85187cfdf9c4d2b79ebd
#
_cell.length_a   1.000
_cell.length_b   1.000
_cell.length_c   1.000
_cell.angle_alpha   90.00
_cell.angle_beta   90.00
_cell.angle_gamma   90.00
#
_symmetry.space_group_name_H-M   'P 1'
#
loop_
_entity.id
_entity.type
_entity.pdbx_description
1 polymer ?
#
loop_
_entity_poly.entity_id
_entity_poly.type
_entity_poly.pdbx_seq_one_letter_code
_entity_poly.pdbx_strand_id
1 'polypeptide(L)'
;MIDPQKVDFNQLPKKFADGALGAYSKGAIMFAVTSGNALDAFATTPQVAKSIAIFFNQQIEKYEKDYGVIDMDIPPIPSPMQSSDLNK
;
A
#
# COMPACT_ATOMS: atom_id res chain seq x y z
N MET A 1 7.64 11.83 17.69
CA MET A 1 7.12 11.72 16.31
C MET A 1 8.27 11.64 15.32
N ILE A 2 8.08 10.85 14.29
CA ILE A 2 9.11 10.66 13.29
C ILE A 2 9.19 11.90 12.39
N ASP A 3 10.41 12.37 12.13
CA ASP A 3 10.63 13.44 11.17
C ASP A 3 10.81 12.83 9.78
N PRO A 4 9.83 13.02 8.87
CA PRO A 4 9.91 12.40 7.55
C PRO A 4 11.16 12.79 6.75
N GLN A 5 11.70 13.96 7.01
CA GLN A 5 12.87 14.42 6.27
C GLN A 5 14.15 13.69 6.67
N LYS A 6 14.12 13.03 7.84
CA LYS A 6 15.27 12.30 8.34
C LYS A 6 15.20 10.80 8.04
N VAL A 7 14.15 10.37 7.36
CA VAL A 7 14.00 8.95 7.01
C VAL A 7 14.83 8.66 5.76
N ASP A 8 15.74 7.72 5.89
CA ASP A 8 16.55 7.27 4.76
C ASP A 8 16.11 5.86 4.39
N PHE A 9 15.38 5.74 3.29
CA PHE A 9 14.84 4.45 2.87
C PHE A 9 15.93 3.45 2.53
N ASN A 10 17.11 3.90 2.18
CA ASN A 10 18.22 2.98 1.90
C ASN A 10 18.72 2.30 3.17
N GLN A 11 18.49 2.91 4.32
CA GLN A 11 18.92 2.40 5.62
C GLN A 11 17.83 1.61 6.34
N LEU A 12 16.58 1.80 5.94
CA LEU A 12 15.46 1.16 6.64
C LEU A 12 15.28 -0.28 6.17
N PRO A 13 15.08 -1.22 7.10
CA PRO A 13 14.63 -2.56 6.72
C PRO A 13 13.23 -2.44 6.08
N LYS A 14 13.03 -3.17 5.00
CA LYS A 14 11.77 -3.12 4.29
C LYS A 14 11.29 -4.53 3.99
N LYS A 15 9.96 -4.70 4.04
CA LYS A 15 9.33 -5.92 3.61
C LYS A 15 8.78 -5.74 2.21
N PHE A 16 8.72 -6.79 1.44
CA PHE A 16 8.08 -6.74 0.14
C PHE A 16 6.57 -6.90 0.32
N ALA A 17 5.82 -5.89 -0.09
CA ALA A 17 4.37 -5.92 0.00
C ALA A 17 3.81 -6.44 -1.31
N ASP A 18 3.03 -7.52 -1.25
CA ASP A 18 2.48 -8.11 -2.46
C ASP A 18 0.97 -7.95 -2.59
N GLY A 19 0.33 -7.32 -1.62
CA GLY A 19 -1.08 -7.05 -1.72
C GLY A 19 -1.58 -6.27 -0.52
N ALA A 20 -2.85 -5.90 -0.58
CA ALA A 20 -3.47 -5.15 0.50
C ALA A 20 -4.96 -5.41 0.51
N LEU A 21 -5.58 -5.23 1.67
CA LEU A 21 -7.02 -5.30 1.80
C LEU A 21 -7.46 -4.32 2.87
N GLY A 22 -8.74 -4.04 2.92
CA GLY A 22 -9.22 -3.06 3.89
C GLY A 22 -10.70 -3.19 4.19
N ALA A 23 -11.09 -2.44 5.21
CA ALA A 23 -12.48 -2.34 5.62
C ALA A 23 -12.66 -0.96 6.25
N TYR A 24 -13.90 -0.58 6.48
CA TYR A 24 -14.16 0.69 7.11
C TYR A 24 -15.39 0.62 7.99
N SER A 25 -15.42 1.53 8.93
CA SER A 25 -16.60 1.82 9.71
C SER A 25 -16.64 3.32 9.89
N LYS A 26 -17.71 3.82 10.51
CA LYS A 26 -17.79 5.25 10.74
C LYS A 26 -16.64 5.69 11.65
N GLY A 27 -15.84 6.62 11.17
CA GLY A 27 -14.74 7.18 11.93
C GLY A 27 -13.43 6.40 11.87
N ALA A 28 -13.38 5.27 11.14
CA ALA A 28 -12.15 4.49 11.08
C ALA A 28 -11.99 3.81 9.74
N ILE A 29 -10.76 3.71 9.30
CA ILE A 29 -10.39 2.90 8.15
C ILE A 29 -9.34 1.92 8.62
N MET A 30 -9.56 0.66 8.30
CA MET A 30 -8.64 -0.42 8.65
C MET A 30 -8.07 -0.98 7.37
N PHE A 31 -6.80 -1.28 7.37
CA PHE A 31 -6.18 -1.87 6.21
C PHE A 31 -5.06 -2.82 6.64
N ALA A 32 -4.75 -3.74 5.78
CA ALA A 32 -3.66 -4.67 6.02
C ALA A 32 -2.84 -4.80 4.76
N VAL A 33 -1.56 -5.04 4.95
CA VAL A 33 -0.63 -5.25 3.86
C VAL A 33 -0.09 -6.67 3.98
N THR A 34 -0.08 -7.39 2.88
CA THR A 34 0.42 -8.75 2.87
C THR A 34 1.86 -8.80 2.39
N SER A 35 2.62 -9.72 2.97
CA SER A 35 3.99 -10.02 2.57
C SER A 35 4.12 -11.54 2.59
N GLY A 36 3.81 -12.19 1.47
CA GLY A 36 3.74 -13.65 1.45
C GLY A 36 2.65 -14.14 2.39
N ASN A 37 3.05 -14.89 3.41
CA ASN A 37 2.10 -15.40 4.41
C ASN A 37 1.94 -14.48 5.61
N ALA A 38 2.66 -13.37 5.64
CA ALA A 38 2.57 -12.42 6.74
C ALA A 38 1.53 -11.35 6.46
N LEU A 39 0.94 -10.82 7.50
CA LEU A 39 -0.09 -9.80 7.41
C LEU A 39 0.17 -8.74 8.47
N ASP A 40 0.32 -7.49 8.05
CA ASP A 40 0.45 -6.37 8.95
C ASP A 40 -0.79 -5.50 8.86
N ALA A 41 -1.50 -5.33 9.96
CA ALA A 41 -2.77 -4.63 9.98
C ALA A 41 -2.67 -3.32 10.73
N PHE A 42 -3.44 -2.35 10.27
CA PHE A 42 -3.44 -1.01 10.83
C PHE A 42 -4.87 -0.49 10.89
N ALA A 43 -5.11 0.40 11.84
CA ALA A 43 -6.35 1.17 11.88
C ALA A 43 -5.97 2.64 11.94
N THR A 44 -6.74 3.47 11.25
CA THR A 44 -6.43 4.89 11.18
C THR A 44 -7.70 5.70 11.01
N THR A 45 -7.58 7.00 11.12
CA THR A 45 -8.70 7.90 10.87
C THR A 45 -8.93 8.04 9.36
N PRO A 46 -10.15 8.41 8.95
CA PRO A 46 -10.38 8.67 7.52
C PRO A 46 -9.47 9.75 6.96
N GLN A 47 -9.14 10.75 7.75
CA GLN A 47 -8.28 11.85 7.31
C GLN A 47 -6.86 11.35 7.00
N VAL A 48 -6.32 10.53 7.89
CA VAL A 48 -4.97 9.98 7.68
C VAL A 48 -4.99 9.02 6.49
N ALA A 49 -6.03 8.19 6.38
CA ALA A 49 -6.15 7.28 5.24
C ALA A 49 -6.17 8.04 3.93
N LYS A 50 -6.94 9.13 3.88
CA LYS A 50 -7.00 9.95 2.67
C LYS A 50 -5.64 10.56 2.33
N SER A 51 -4.93 10.99 3.35
CA SER A 51 -3.59 11.55 3.19
C SER A 51 -2.62 10.52 2.61
N ILE A 52 -2.69 9.28 3.11
CA ILE A 52 -1.85 8.20 2.60
C ILE A 52 -2.18 7.91 1.13
N ALA A 53 -3.47 7.90 0.78
CA ALA A 53 -3.88 7.65 -0.60
C ALA A 53 -3.37 8.73 -1.54
N ILE A 54 -3.44 9.98 -1.12
CA ILE A 54 -2.93 11.09 -1.92
C ILE A 54 -1.43 10.95 -2.12
N PHE A 55 -0.72 10.61 -1.06
CA PHE A 55 0.72 10.41 -1.14
C PHE A 55 1.07 9.31 -2.15
N PHE A 56 0.40 8.17 -2.06
CA PHE A 56 0.67 7.08 -3.00
C PHE A 56 0.39 7.50 -4.44
N ASN A 57 -0.72 8.20 -4.66
CA ASN A 57 -1.04 8.66 -6.01
C ASN A 57 0.03 9.59 -6.56
N GLN A 58 0.57 10.46 -5.71
CA GLN A 58 1.64 11.35 -6.14
C GLN A 58 2.91 10.59 -6.51
N GLN A 59 3.24 9.55 -5.74
CA GLN A 59 4.41 8.74 -6.03
C GLN A 59 4.23 7.96 -7.34
N ILE A 60 3.04 7.44 -7.56
CA ILE A 60 2.73 6.72 -8.80
C ILE A 60 2.85 7.66 -9.99
N GLU A 61 2.30 8.87 -9.88
CA GLU A 61 2.41 9.85 -10.96
C GLU A 61 3.85 10.17 -11.31
N LYS A 62 4.68 10.36 -10.30
CA LYS A 62 6.10 10.65 -10.52
C LYS A 62 6.80 9.48 -11.18
N TYR A 63 6.51 8.27 -10.72
CA TYR A 63 7.08 7.07 -11.31
C TYR A 63 6.71 6.95 -12.78
N GLU A 64 5.43 7.16 -13.09
CA GLU A 64 4.96 7.02 -14.47
C GLU A 64 5.53 8.11 -15.38
N LYS A 65 5.77 9.28 -14.82
CA LYS A 65 6.41 10.35 -15.58
C LYS A 65 7.84 10.00 -15.95
N ASP A 66 8.56 9.34 -15.06
CA ASP A 66 9.96 9.00 -15.27
C ASP A 66 10.14 7.73 -16.08
N TYR A 67 9.26 6.76 -15.94
CA TYR A 67 9.47 5.41 -16.47
C TYR A 67 8.34 4.90 -17.36
N GLY A 68 7.27 5.68 -17.52
CA GLY A 68 6.15 5.29 -18.35
C GLY A 68 5.00 4.71 -17.54
N VAL A 69 3.85 4.62 -18.19
CA VAL A 69 2.62 4.15 -17.55
C VAL A 69 2.78 2.72 -17.08
N ILE A 70 2.33 2.47 -15.85
CA ILE A 70 2.41 1.14 -15.25
C ILE A 70 1.39 0.23 -15.96
N ASP A 71 1.87 -0.91 -16.43
CA ASP A 71 1.03 -1.87 -17.14
C ASP A 71 0.34 -2.78 -16.12
N MET A 72 -0.95 -2.55 -15.94
CA MET A 72 -1.75 -3.32 -14.99
C MET A 72 -2.21 -4.66 -15.54
N ASP A 73 -1.90 -4.94 -16.81
CA ASP A 73 -2.22 -6.23 -17.40
C ASP A 73 -1.23 -7.31 -17.02
N ILE A 74 -0.09 -6.92 -16.46
CA ILE A 74 0.89 -7.89 -15.96
C ILE A 74 0.33 -8.49 -14.67
N PRO A 75 0.21 -9.84 -14.59
CA PRO A 75 -0.33 -10.42 -13.37
C PRO A 75 0.50 -10.05 -12.16
N PRO A 76 -0.16 -9.75 -11.04
CA PRO A 76 0.59 -9.44 -9.82
C PRO A 76 1.23 -10.70 -9.26
N ILE A 77 2.17 -10.50 -8.34
CA ILE A 77 2.77 -11.61 -7.64
C ILE A 77 1.67 -12.31 -6.84
N PRO A 78 1.51 -13.64 -7.01
CA PRO A 78 0.42 -14.34 -6.33
C PRO A 78 0.53 -14.24 -4.82
N SER A 79 -0.61 -14.04 -4.17
CA SER A 79 -0.70 -14.09 -2.73
C SER A 79 -2.07 -14.65 -2.37
N PRO A 80 -2.23 -15.25 -1.20
CA PRO A 80 -3.53 -15.80 -0.82
C PRO A 80 -4.63 -14.76 -0.80
N MET A 81 -4.31 -13.56 -0.42
CA MET A 81 -5.30 -12.50 -0.36
C MET A 81 -5.79 -12.08 -1.72
N GLN A 82 -4.87 -11.99 -2.67
CA GLN A 82 -5.24 -11.61 -4.02
C GLN A 82 -6.14 -12.65 -4.66
N SER A 83 -5.87 -13.89 -4.43
CA SER A 83 -6.71 -14.95 -4.96
C SER A 83 -8.13 -14.79 -4.50
N SER A 84 -8.32 -14.53 -3.22
CA SER A 84 -9.65 -14.41 -2.70
C SER A 84 -10.34 -13.17 -3.21
N ASP A 85 -9.61 -12.08 -3.37
CA ASP A 85 -10.20 -10.87 -3.90
C ASP A 85 -10.68 -11.04 -5.31
N LEU A 86 -9.93 -11.73 -6.10
CA LEU A 86 -10.20 -11.80 -7.51
C LEU A 86 -11.31 -12.75 -7.85
N ASN A 87 -11.70 -13.55 -6.92
CA ASN A 87 -12.73 -14.54 -7.16
C ASN A 87 -14.12 -14.03 -7.03
N LYS A 88 -14.31 -12.80 -7.03
CA LYS A 88 -15.62 -12.27 -6.76
C LYS A 88 -16.43 -11.95 -7.93
#